data_7aa42c0e69119436e2d80aebaa5c59d4
#
_entry.id   7aa42c0e69119436e2d80aebaa5c59d4
#
_cell.length_a   1.000
_cell.length_b   1.000
_cell.length_c   1.000
_cell.angle_alpha   90.00
_cell.angle_beta   90.00
_cell.angle_gamma   90.00
#
_symmetry.space_group_name_H-M   'P 1'
#
loop_
_entity.id
_entity.type
_entity.pdbx_description
1 polymer ?
#
loop_
_entity_poly.entity_id
_entity_poly.type
_entity_poly.pdbx_seq_one_letter_code
_entity_poly.pdbx_strand_id
1 'polypeptide(L)'
;EDLGDSLEDASEGADKLGSGLSVATVAMGNLISSGIQAALNGIKELGSAIWNLDEATEEYRVAQGKLTTAFEAAGYSGEAAQKSYNEFYKILGDTDTATEASQLLAQLAQNEQDITKWTNIAAGVYGTFGDALPIEGMIESANETAKVGQVTGSLADALNWVGISEDAFNEKLAACSSESERNRLIMETLSGAYDEASGAFYRNNEALVASREGQAQLDETLAGLGETISNVKNSLRAEFLPAISEVISAFTDMVNGVDGADEAFAGAITGLVNTAVSMLP
;
A
#
# COMPACT_ATOMS: atom_id res chain seq x y z
N GLU A 1 -19.24 -28.62 26.75
CA GLU A 1 -19.04 -27.20 26.37
C GLU A 1 -18.65 -27.20 24.91
N ASP A 2 -19.47 -26.51 24.14
CA ASP A 2 -19.71 -26.72 22.72
C ASP A 2 -18.57 -26.12 21.88
N LEU A 3 -18.14 -26.85 20.86
CA LEU A 3 -17.17 -26.40 19.85
C LEU A 3 -17.57 -25.04 19.21
N GLY A 4 -18.89 -24.75 19.27
CA GLY A 4 -19.49 -23.50 18.82
C GLY A 4 -19.02 -22.29 19.61
N ASP A 5 -18.97 -22.37 20.92
CA ASP A 5 -18.59 -21.25 21.80
C ASP A 5 -17.10 -20.93 21.71
N SER A 6 -16.26 -21.97 21.54
CA SER A 6 -14.81 -21.78 21.33
C SER A 6 -14.47 -21.21 19.94
N LEU A 7 -15.33 -21.46 18.92
CA LEU A 7 -15.21 -20.88 17.59
C LEU A 7 -15.75 -19.44 17.54
N GLU A 8 -16.70 -19.09 18.40
CA GLU A 8 -17.27 -17.73 18.47
C GLU A 8 -16.31 -16.75 19.17
N ASP A 9 -15.64 -17.19 20.25
CA ASP A 9 -14.56 -16.44 20.91
C ASP A 9 -13.29 -16.31 19.99
N ALA A 10 -12.97 -17.36 19.22
CA ALA A 10 -11.94 -17.31 18.19
C ALA A 10 -12.35 -16.39 17.00
N SER A 11 -13.66 -16.25 16.73
CA SER A 11 -14.22 -15.41 15.68
C SER A 11 -14.11 -13.91 16.02
N GLU A 12 -14.29 -13.48 17.29
CA GLU A 12 -14.07 -12.07 17.68
C GLU A 12 -12.58 -11.65 17.66
N GLY A 13 -11.67 -12.58 17.96
CA GLY A 13 -10.23 -12.40 17.74
C GLY A 13 -9.85 -12.50 16.27
N ALA A 14 -10.56 -13.36 15.51
CA ALA A 14 -10.34 -13.60 14.09
C ALA A 14 -10.90 -12.48 13.20
N ASP A 15 -11.87 -11.66 13.65
CA ASP A 15 -12.32 -10.52 12.86
C ASP A 15 -11.26 -9.39 12.77
N LYS A 16 -10.39 -9.30 13.76
CA LYS A 16 -9.17 -8.44 13.68
C LYS A 16 -8.00 -9.10 12.93
N LEU A 17 -7.96 -10.43 12.88
CA LEU A 17 -7.03 -11.25 12.09
C LEU A 17 -7.66 -11.75 10.79
N GLY A 18 -8.99 -11.68 10.65
CA GLY A 18 -9.78 -12.30 9.58
C GLY A 18 -9.50 -11.74 8.20
N SER A 19 -9.16 -10.46 8.10
CA SER A 19 -8.68 -9.88 6.85
C SER A 19 -7.28 -10.42 6.51
N GLY A 20 -6.38 -10.53 7.49
CA GLY A 20 -5.04 -11.10 7.30
C GLY A 20 -5.06 -12.60 6.95
N LEU A 21 -5.96 -13.38 7.59
CA LEU A 21 -6.07 -14.81 7.32
C LEU A 21 -6.73 -15.11 5.97
N SER A 22 -7.69 -14.29 5.52
CA SER A 22 -8.29 -14.44 4.19
C SER A 22 -7.27 -14.16 3.08
N VAL A 23 -6.36 -13.23 3.29
CA VAL A 23 -5.28 -12.91 2.34
C VAL A 23 -4.20 -13.99 2.36
N ALA A 24 -3.83 -14.52 3.53
CA ALA A 24 -2.97 -15.69 3.62
C ALA A 24 -3.61 -16.92 2.94
N THR A 25 -4.94 -17.05 3.01
CA THR A 25 -5.70 -18.11 2.33
C THR A 25 -5.75 -17.92 0.82
N VAL A 26 -5.81 -16.68 0.33
CA VAL A 26 -5.74 -16.37 -1.11
C VAL A 26 -4.31 -16.56 -1.66
N ALA A 27 -3.29 -16.15 -0.90
CA ALA A 27 -1.89 -16.43 -1.23
C ALA A 27 -1.61 -17.95 -1.21
N MET A 28 -2.17 -18.67 -0.24
CA MET A 28 -2.17 -20.15 -0.19
C MET A 28 -2.95 -20.76 -1.36
N GLY A 29 -4.09 -20.19 -1.77
CA GLY A 29 -4.91 -20.67 -2.88
C GLY A 29 -4.14 -20.67 -4.21
N ASN A 30 -3.31 -19.69 -4.45
CA ASN A 30 -2.43 -19.64 -5.63
C ASN A 30 -1.24 -20.62 -5.56
N LEU A 31 -0.80 -20.98 -4.36
CA LEU A 31 0.23 -22.03 -4.14
C LEU A 31 -0.36 -23.46 -4.21
N ILE A 32 -1.61 -23.63 -3.79
CA ILE A 32 -2.32 -24.94 -3.80
C ILE A 32 -2.69 -25.38 -5.23
N SER A 33 -2.86 -24.45 -6.18
CA SER A 33 -3.20 -24.77 -7.57
C SER A 33 -2.10 -25.51 -8.34
N SER A 34 -0.90 -25.63 -7.80
CA SER A 34 0.25 -26.30 -8.45
C SER A 34 0.58 -27.72 -7.96
N GLY A 35 -0.31 -28.38 -7.21
CA GLY A 35 -0.24 -29.83 -6.95
C GLY A 35 0.14 -30.24 -5.53
N ILE A 36 -0.54 -31.27 -5.04
CA ILE A 36 -0.49 -31.77 -3.66
C ILE A 36 0.92 -32.22 -3.18
N GLN A 37 1.83 -32.59 -4.08
CA GLN A 37 3.21 -32.94 -3.71
C GLN A 37 4.12 -31.72 -3.50
N ALA A 38 3.80 -30.57 -4.13
CA ALA A 38 4.42 -29.29 -3.80
C ALA A 38 3.92 -28.75 -2.44
N ALA A 39 2.69 -29.09 -2.03
CA ALA A 39 2.11 -28.65 -0.76
C ALA A 39 2.86 -29.20 0.47
N LEU A 40 3.34 -30.42 0.44
CA LEU A 40 4.08 -31.03 1.56
C LEU A 40 5.46 -30.41 1.79
N ASN A 41 6.13 -29.98 0.73
CA ASN A 41 7.34 -29.19 0.83
C ASN A 41 7.00 -27.70 1.11
N GLY A 42 5.86 -27.21 0.60
CA GLY A 42 5.37 -25.87 0.75
C GLY A 42 4.98 -25.48 2.17
N ILE A 43 4.70 -26.43 3.08
CA ILE A 43 4.30 -26.12 4.46
C ILE A 43 5.49 -25.71 5.33
N LYS A 44 6.63 -26.36 5.17
CA LYS A 44 7.88 -25.86 5.78
C LYS A 44 8.26 -24.51 5.19
N GLU A 45 8.01 -24.32 3.92
CA GLU A 45 8.23 -23.06 3.21
C GLU A 45 7.23 -22.00 3.62
N LEU A 46 5.94 -22.34 3.87
CA LEU A 46 4.91 -21.44 4.39
C LEU A 46 5.21 -20.97 5.82
N GLY A 47 5.57 -21.87 6.72
CA GLY A 47 5.97 -21.50 8.08
C GLY A 47 7.21 -20.58 8.06
N SER A 48 8.17 -20.88 7.19
CA SER A 48 9.34 -20.04 6.95
C SER A 48 8.96 -18.72 6.28
N ALA A 49 8.06 -18.73 5.30
CA ALA A 49 7.60 -17.52 4.61
C ALA A 49 6.84 -16.58 5.55
N ILE A 50 5.93 -17.11 6.37
CA ILE A 50 5.23 -16.33 7.39
C ILE A 50 6.22 -15.77 8.41
N TRP A 51 7.17 -16.59 8.88
CA TRP A 51 8.18 -16.16 9.85
C TRP A 51 9.14 -15.10 9.30
N ASN A 52 9.35 -15.07 8.00
CA ASN A 52 10.24 -14.12 7.32
C ASN A 52 9.47 -12.93 6.73
N LEU A 53 8.16 -12.78 6.99
CA LEU A 53 7.38 -11.64 6.53
C LEU A 53 7.92 -10.29 7.04
N ASP A 54 8.54 -10.27 8.21
CA ASP A 54 9.17 -9.06 8.73
C ASP A 54 10.34 -8.59 7.84
N GLU A 55 11.16 -9.51 7.35
CA GLU A 55 12.23 -9.21 6.40
C GLU A 55 11.67 -8.92 5.00
N ALA A 56 10.72 -9.75 4.54
CA ALA A 56 10.13 -9.62 3.23
C ALA A 56 9.33 -8.31 3.04
N THR A 57 8.81 -7.73 4.13
CA THR A 57 8.04 -6.48 4.11
C THR A 57 8.81 -5.28 4.64
N GLU A 58 10.06 -5.44 5.05
CA GLU A 58 10.86 -4.38 5.69
C GLU A 58 10.99 -3.16 4.78
N GLU A 59 11.34 -3.36 3.52
CA GLU A 59 11.52 -2.29 2.54
C GLU A 59 10.22 -1.47 2.36
N TYR A 60 9.10 -2.15 2.16
CA TYR A 60 7.79 -1.52 2.09
C TYR A 60 7.45 -0.75 3.37
N ARG A 61 7.62 -1.36 4.55
CA ARG A 61 7.36 -0.70 5.85
C ARG A 61 8.23 0.53 6.07
N VAL A 62 9.50 0.45 5.70
CA VAL A 62 10.42 1.60 5.75
C VAL A 62 9.98 2.71 4.80
N ALA A 63 9.56 2.37 3.59
CA ALA A 63 9.02 3.33 2.62
C ALA A 63 7.75 4.02 3.16
N GLN A 64 6.81 3.24 3.72
CA GLN A 64 5.59 3.77 4.33
C GLN A 64 5.88 4.62 5.58
N GLY A 65 6.83 4.22 6.40
CA GLY A 65 7.26 5.02 7.56
C GLY A 65 7.87 6.37 7.17
N LYS A 66 8.69 6.40 6.12
CA LYS A 66 9.23 7.65 5.55
C LYS A 66 8.11 8.53 4.99
N LEU A 67 7.19 7.91 4.27
CA LEU A 67 6.05 8.63 3.68
C LEU A 67 5.16 9.24 4.76
N THR A 68 4.78 8.47 5.77
CA THR A 68 4.00 8.95 6.93
C THR A 68 4.72 10.11 7.61
N THR A 69 6.02 9.98 7.86
CA THR A 69 6.83 11.06 8.46
C THR A 69 6.82 12.34 7.60
N ALA A 70 6.89 12.21 6.27
CA ALA A 70 6.85 13.35 5.37
C ALA A 70 5.47 14.06 5.40
N PHE A 71 4.38 13.27 5.46
CA PHE A 71 3.03 13.81 5.56
C PHE A 71 2.77 14.49 6.91
N GLU A 72 3.18 13.87 8.01
CA GLU A 72 3.08 14.46 9.35
C GLU A 72 3.89 15.76 9.47
N ALA A 73 5.09 15.81 8.89
CA ALA A 73 5.91 17.03 8.84
C ALA A 73 5.24 18.15 8.02
N ALA A 74 4.42 17.79 7.02
CA ALA A 74 3.60 18.73 6.25
C ALA A 74 2.25 19.07 6.92
N GLY A 75 1.92 18.45 8.05
CA GLY A 75 0.70 18.70 8.82
C GLY A 75 -0.49 17.81 8.41
N TYR A 76 -0.25 16.73 7.71
CA TYR A 76 -1.27 15.74 7.31
C TYR A 76 -1.26 14.51 8.20
N SER A 77 -2.31 13.69 8.10
CA SER A 77 -2.40 12.42 8.82
C SER A 77 -1.63 11.29 8.10
N GLY A 78 -1.30 10.22 8.84
CA GLY A 78 -0.77 8.99 8.27
C GLY A 78 -1.77 8.32 7.30
N GLU A 79 -3.08 8.48 7.53
CA GLU A 79 -4.13 8.01 6.61
C GLU A 79 -4.07 8.74 5.26
N ALA A 80 -3.80 10.05 5.28
CA ALA A 80 -3.60 10.84 4.05
C ALA A 80 -2.36 10.37 3.28
N ALA A 81 -1.29 9.99 3.97
CA ALA A 81 -0.09 9.41 3.38
C ALA A 81 -0.41 8.10 2.65
N GLN A 82 -1.07 7.17 3.36
CA GLN A 82 -1.46 5.88 2.79
C GLN A 82 -2.42 6.04 1.60
N LYS A 83 -3.41 6.92 1.73
CA LYS A 83 -4.33 7.24 0.64
C LYS A 83 -3.58 7.76 -0.59
N SER A 84 -2.65 8.70 -0.41
CA SER A 84 -1.84 9.25 -1.50
C SER A 84 -1.05 8.16 -2.20
N TYR A 85 -0.37 7.30 -1.43
CA TYR A 85 0.38 6.16 -1.96
C TYR A 85 -0.52 5.22 -2.78
N ASN A 86 -1.65 4.80 -2.22
CA ASN A 86 -2.56 3.88 -2.89
C ASN A 86 -3.10 4.45 -4.21
N GLU A 87 -3.42 5.75 -4.24
CA GLU A 87 -3.87 6.42 -5.46
C GLU A 87 -2.77 6.47 -6.53
N PHE A 88 -1.53 6.82 -6.17
CA PHE A 88 -0.41 6.80 -7.12
C PHE A 88 -0.05 5.37 -7.55
N TYR A 89 -0.07 4.41 -6.64
CA TYR A 89 0.22 3.02 -6.97
C TYR A 89 -0.80 2.44 -7.98
N LYS A 90 -2.07 2.78 -7.85
CA LYS A 90 -3.11 2.40 -8.84
C LYS A 90 -2.78 2.91 -10.25
N ILE A 91 -2.18 4.09 -10.35
CA ILE A 91 -1.84 4.71 -11.63
C ILE A 91 -0.51 4.17 -12.16
N LEU A 92 0.52 4.11 -11.33
CA LEU A 92 1.91 3.84 -11.72
C LEU A 92 2.26 2.35 -11.66
N GLY A 93 1.78 1.64 -10.63
CA GLY A 93 2.03 0.21 -10.41
C GLY A 93 3.43 -0.11 -9.91
N ASP A 94 4.16 0.89 -9.42
CA ASP A 94 5.51 0.79 -8.91
C ASP A 94 5.60 1.45 -7.53
N THR A 95 6.19 0.74 -6.56
CA THR A 95 6.24 1.17 -5.15
C THR A 95 7.12 2.40 -4.95
N ASP A 96 8.28 2.43 -5.59
CA ASP A 96 9.26 3.51 -5.41
C ASP A 96 8.72 4.82 -6.00
N THR A 97 8.23 4.75 -7.23
CA THR A 97 7.66 5.91 -7.94
C THR A 97 6.40 6.44 -7.24
N ALA A 98 5.52 5.54 -6.75
CA ALA A 98 4.33 5.94 -6.00
C ALA A 98 4.69 6.60 -4.65
N THR A 99 5.72 6.10 -3.98
CA THR A 99 6.22 6.67 -2.72
C THR A 99 6.82 8.05 -2.97
N GLU A 100 7.67 8.21 -3.99
CA GLU A 100 8.30 9.48 -4.35
C GLU A 100 7.27 10.53 -4.76
N ALA A 101 6.34 10.19 -5.66
CA ALA A 101 5.25 11.07 -6.07
C ALA A 101 4.40 11.52 -4.87
N SER A 102 4.12 10.62 -3.93
CA SER A 102 3.38 10.94 -2.71
C SER A 102 4.15 11.87 -1.78
N GLN A 103 5.46 11.65 -1.57
CA GLN A 103 6.30 12.52 -0.75
C GLN A 103 6.38 13.94 -1.31
N LEU A 104 6.52 14.06 -2.63
CA LEU A 104 6.53 15.35 -3.32
C LEU A 104 5.16 16.04 -3.21
N LEU A 105 4.08 15.27 -3.31
CA LEU A 105 2.72 15.78 -3.15
C LEU A 105 2.45 16.31 -1.73
N ALA A 106 3.01 15.69 -0.69
CA ALA A 106 2.90 16.19 0.68
C ALA A 106 3.41 17.63 0.85
N GLN A 107 4.40 18.05 0.02
CA GLN A 107 4.93 19.41 0.02
C GLN A 107 4.08 20.37 -0.84
N LEU A 108 3.40 19.86 -1.85
CA LEU A 108 2.65 20.63 -2.84
C LEU A 108 1.19 20.84 -2.43
N ALA A 109 0.54 19.83 -1.86
CA ALA A 109 -0.85 19.90 -1.42
C ALA A 109 -1.03 20.91 -0.27
N GLN A 110 -2.15 21.62 -0.26
CA GLN A 110 -2.49 22.58 0.80
C GLN A 110 -3.54 22.01 1.77
N ASN A 111 -4.20 20.94 1.38
CA ASN A 111 -5.20 20.21 2.15
C ASN A 111 -5.40 18.80 1.54
N GLU A 112 -6.10 17.92 2.26
CA GLU A 112 -6.34 16.54 1.81
C GLU A 112 -7.16 16.43 0.51
N GLN A 113 -7.99 17.43 0.20
CA GLN A 113 -8.75 17.44 -1.06
C GLN A 113 -7.85 17.68 -2.27
N ASP A 114 -6.77 18.43 -2.08
CA ASP A 114 -5.79 18.66 -3.14
C ASP A 114 -5.06 17.36 -3.50
N ILE A 115 -4.85 16.44 -2.55
CA ILE A 115 -4.28 15.11 -2.80
C ILE A 115 -5.11 14.38 -3.87
N THR A 116 -6.43 14.34 -3.70
CA THR A 116 -7.31 13.70 -4.68
C THR A 116 -7.29 14.39 -6.05
N LYS A 117 -7.19 15.72 -6.09
CA LYS A 117 -7.09 16.45 -7.36
C LYS A 117 -5.77 16.17 -8.07
N TRP A 118 -4.67 16.19 -7.34
CA TRP A 118 -3.35 15.91 -7.90
C TRP A 118 -3.21 14.48 -8.41
N THR A 119 -3.79 13.49 -7.72
CA THR A 119 -3.79 12.10 -8.20
C THR A 119 -4.65 11.94 -9.47
N ASN A 120 -5.75 12.67 -9.59
CA ASN A 120 -6.53 12.70 -10.84
C ASN A 120 -5.75 13.38 -11.98
N ILE A 121 -5.05 14.48 -11.71
CA ILE A 121 -4.15 15.10 -12.68
C ILE A 121 -3.09 14.09 -13.13
N ALA A 122 -2.47 13.39 -12.18
CA ALA A 122 -1.47 12.36 -12.47
C ALA A 122 -2.03 11.24 -13.35
N ALA A 123 -3.25 10.77 -13.10
CA ALA A 123 -3.91 9.77 -13.94
C ALA A 123 -4.13 10.27 -15.38
N GLY A 124 -4.51 11.53 -15.55
CA GLY A 124 -4.69 12.15 -16.86
C GLY A 124 -3.38 12.35 -17.61
N VAL A 125 -2.35 12.81 -16.92
CA VAL A 125 -1.00 13.00 -17.49
C VAL A 125 -0.40 11.63 -17.84
N TYR A 126 -0.42 10.66 -16.93
CA TYR A 126 0.09 9.32 -17.19
C TYR A 126 -0.69 8.62 -18.32
N GLY A 127 -2.00 8.77 -18.35
CA GLY A 127 -2.84 8.27 -19.46
C GLY A 127 -2.51 8.88 -20.82
N THR A 128 -1.95 10.09 -20.83
CA THR A 128 -1.57 10.81 -22.05
C THR A 128 -0.14 10.48 -22.49
N PHE A 129 0.80 10.47 -21.57
CA PHE A 129 2.24 10.38 -21.86
C PHE A 129 2.88 9.04 -21.48
N GLY A 130 2.25 8.28 -20.57
CA GLY A 130 2.93 7.12 -19.95
C GLY A 130 4.24 7.54 -19.29
N ASP A 131 5.26 6.73 -19.45
CA ASP A 131 6.60 6.95 -18.88
C ASP A 131 7.40 8.07 -19.58
N ALA A 132 6.87 8.64 -20.67
CA ALA A 132 7.54 9.74 -21.36
C ALA A 132 7.52 11.06 -20.57
N LEU A 133 6.60 11.20 -19.62
CA LEU A 133 6.54 12.30 -18.66
C LEU A 133 6.34 11.74 -17.26
N PRO A 134 7.43 11.48 -16.51
CA PRO A 134 7.39 10.95 -15.18
C PRO A 134 6.56 11.82 -14.23
N ILE A 135 5.64 11.18 -13.49
CA ILE A 135 4.68 11.89 -12.63
C ILE A 135 5.38 12.57 -11.45
N GLU A 136 6.36 11.90 -10.84
CA GLU A 136 7.17 12.46 -9.76
C GLU A 136 7.88 13.74 -10.23
N GLY A 137 8.51 13.71 -11.40
CA GLY A 137 9.15 14.88 -11.99
C GLY A 137 8.19 16.02 -12.33
N MET A 138 6.95 15.70 -12.73
CA MET A 138 5.91 16.72 -12.95
C MET A 138 5.46 17.36 -11.62
N ILE A 139 5.27 16.57 -10.57
CA ILE A 139 4.89 17.09 -9.24
C ILE A 139 6.01 17.95 -8.66
N GLU A 140 7.27 17.49 -8.78
CA GLU A 140 8.44 18.27 -8.37
C GLU A 140 8.50 19.61 -9.11
N SER A 141 8.35 19.59 -10.45
CA SER A 141 8.34 20.79 -11.27
C SER A 141 7.18 21.74 -10.92
N ALA A 142 6.01 21.21 -10.57
CA ALA A 142 4.89 22.00 -10.10
C ALA A 142 5.18 22.69 -8.76
N ASN A 143 5.80 21.96 -7.82
CA ASN A 143 6.21 22.48 -6.52
C ASN A 143 7.28 23.59 -6.70
N GLU A 144 8.28 23.36 -7.53
CA GLU A 144 9.32 24.35 -7.81
C GLU A 144 8.74 25.58 -8.54
N THR A 145 7.89 25.38 -9.52
CA THR A 145 7.18 26.47 -10.21
C THR A 145 6.39 27.34 -9.23
N ALA A 146 5.68 26.73 -8.26
CA ALA A 146 4.95 27.48 -7.24
C ALA A 146 5.89 28.30 -6.35
N LYS A 147 7.07 27.78 -6.01
CA LYS A 147 8.07 28.49 -5.20
C LYS A 147 8.70 29.64 -5.95
N VAL A 148 9.20 29.39 -7.16
CA VAL A 148 9.98 30.41 -7.91
C VAL A 148 9.10 31.40 -8.71
N GLY A 149 7.85 31.02 -9.02
CA GLY A 149 6.90 31.84 -9.78
C GLY A 149 7.15 31.86 -11.29
N GLN A 150 7.86 30.87 -11.82
CA GLN A 150 8.11 30.64 -13.23
C GLN A 150 8.02 29.14 -13.53
N VAL A 151 7.49 28.79 -14.70
CA VAL A 151 7.38 27.40 -15.14
C VAL A 151 8.76 26.76 -15.20
N THR A 152 8.90 25.58 -14.62
CA THR A 152 10.13 24.79 -14.60
C THR A 152 9.88 23.35 -15.05
N GLY A 153 10.91 22.68 -15.55
CA GLY A 153 10.96 21.24 -15.78
C GLY A 153 9.79 20.68 -16.60
N SER A 154 9.38 19.47 -16.26
CA SER A 154 8.36 18.73 -17.01
C SER A 154 6.94 19.30 -16.90
N LEU A 155 6.69 20.26 -16.00
CA LEU A 155 5.44 21.02 -16.01
C LEU A 155 5.26 21.80 -17.32
N ALA A 156 6.37 22.29 -17.90
CA ALA A 156 6.32 22.97 -19.22
C ALA A 156 5.75 22.04 -20.29
N ASP A 157 6.20 20.79 -20.33
CA ASP A 157 5.73 19.81 -21.31
C ASP A 157 4.24 19.51 -21.14
N ALA A 158 3.79 19.34 -19.88
CA ALA A 158 2.39 19.12 -19.57
C ALA A 158 1.49 20.31 -20.00
N LEU A 159 1.93 21.56 -19.80
CA LEU A 159 1.19 22.76 -20.21
C LEU A 159 1.19 22.92 -21.74
N ASN A 160 2.34 22.76 -22.37
CA ASN A 160 2.48 22.92 -23.83
C ASN A 160 1.61 21.91 -24.61
N TRP A 161 1.52 20.68 -24.12
CA TRP A 161 0.68 19.63 -24.72
C TRP A 161 -0.81 20.04 -24.82
N VAL A 162 -1.30 20.73 -23.81
CA VAL A 162 -2.69 21.22 -23.78
C VAL A 162 -2.83 22.63 -24.37
N GLY A 163 -1.82 23.12 -25.08
CA GLY A 163 -1.84 24.40 -25.81
C GLY A 163 -1.63 25.62 -24.92
N ILE A 164 -1.09 25.47 -23.73
CA ILE A 164 -0.76 26.58 -22.82
C ILE A 164 0.74 26.85 -22.94
N SER A 165 1.11 28.02 -23.48
CA SER A 165 2.52 28.41 -23.58
C SER A 165 3.08 28.82 -22.20
N GLU A 166 4.37 28.56 -22.00
CA GLU A 166 5.08 28.93 -20.78
C GLU A 166 4.99 30.44 -20.51
N ASP A 167 5.19 31.27 -21.53
CA ASP A 167 5.13 32.73 -21.40
C ASP A 167 3.76 33.21 -20.88
N ALA A 168 2.68 32.71 -21.48
CA ALA A 168 1.32 33.06 -21.06
C ALA A 168 1.00 32.53 -19.63
N PHE A 169 1.59 31.41 -19.25
CA PHE A 169 1.40 30.87 -17.89
C PHE A 169 2.25 31.61 -16.86
N ASN A 170 3.48 32.00 -17.21
CA ASN A 170 4.35 32.82 -16.39
C ASN A 170 3.74 34.20 -16.08
N GLU A 171 3.02 34.80 -17.05
CA GLU A 171 2.26 36.04 -16.80
C GLU A 171 1.18 35.84 -15.71
N LYS A 172 0.49 34.70 -15.73
CA LYS A 172 -0.51 34.37 -14.70
C LYS A 172 0.13 34.10 -13.35
N LEU A 173 1.27 33.40 -13.32
CA LEU A 173 2.03 33.14 -12.08
C LEU A 173 2.53 34.44 -11.46
N ALA A 174 2.99 35.38 -12.28
CA ALA A 174 3.46 36.71 -11.83
C ALA A 174 2.33 37.56 -11.22
N ALA A 175 1.08 37.32 -11.59
CA ALA A 175 -0.08 37.98 -11.00
C ALA A 175 -0.49 37.43 -9.63
N CYS A 176 0.00 36.26 -9.24
CA CYS A 176 -0.26 35.65 -7.94
C CYS A 176 0.57 36.34 -6.85
N SER A 177 -0.05 36.59 -5.70
CA SER A 177 0.58 37.29 -4.56
C SER A 177 1.37 36.35 -3.64
N SER A 178 1.16 35.04 -3.73
CA SER A 178 1.76 34.03 -2.86
C SER A 178 2.06 32.72 -3.57
N GLU A 179 2.95 31.90 -2.97
CA GLU A 179 3.21 30.54 -3.39
C GLU A 179 1.92 29.70 -3.39
N SER A 180 1.09 29.85 -2.36
CA SER A 180 -0.21 29.14 -2.25
C SER A 180 -1.15 29.46 -3.42
N GLU A 181 -1.21 30.74 -3.85
CA GLU A 181 -2.01 31.11 -5.03
C GLU A 181 -1.45 30.54 -6.33
N ARG A 182 -0.12 30.53 -6.47
CA ARG A 182 0.52 29.90 -7.64
C ARG A 182 0.27 28.40 -7.68
N ASN A 183 0.38 27.74 -6.55
CA ASN A 183 0.10 26.31 -6.42
C ASN A 183 -1.34 25.98 -6.83
N ARG A 184 -2.30 26.73 -6.31
CA ARG A 184 -3.71 26.57 -6.70
C ARG A 184 -3.93 26.83 -8.20
N LEU A 185 -3.31 27.86 -8.76
CA LEU A 185 -3.40 28.17 -10.20
C LEU A 185 -2.89 27.01 -11.06
N ILE A 186 -1.73 26.40 -10.69
CA ILE A 186 -1.16 25.24 -11.37
C ILE A 186 -2.15 24.08 -11.31
N MET A 187 -2.60 23.73 -10.11
CA MET A 187 -3.53 22.61 -9.88
C MET A 187 -4.84 22.79 -10.64
N GLU A 188 -5.48 23.95 -10.58
CA GLU A 188 -6.73 24.23 -11.28
C GLU A 188 -6.55 24.16 -12.81
N THR A 189 -5.43 24.67 -13.32
CA THR A 189 -5.12 24.64 -14.76
C THR A 189 -4.92 23.21 -15.26
N LEU A 190 -4.11 22.41 -14.55
CA LEU A 190 -3.87 21.03 -14.93
C LEU A 190 -5.12 20.15 -14.73
N SER A 191 -5.87 20.37 -13.64
CA SER A 191 -7.12 19.64 -13.40
C SER A 191 -8.10 19.88 -14.55
N GLY A 192 -8.32 21.13 -14.96
CA GLY A 192 -9.19 21.43 -16.09
C GLY A 192 -8.70 20.87 -17.43
N ALA A 193 -7.38 20.83 -17.61
CA ALA A 193 -6.78 20.36 -18.87
C ALA A 193 -6.76 18.82 -19.00
N TYR A 194 -6.62 18.10 -17.89
CA TYR A 194 -6.45 16.64 -17.89
C TYR A 194 -7.64 15.85 -17.32
N ASP A 195 -8.76 16.49 -16.99
CA ASP A 195 -9.95 15.83 -16.41
C ASP A 195 -10.51 14.74 -17.34
N GLU A 196 -10.68 15.06 -18.64
CA GLU A 196 -11.17 14.09 -19.63
C GLU A 196 -10.19 12.92 -19.80
N ALA A 197 -8.89 13.18 -19.85
CA ALA A 197 -7.84 12.18 -19.97
C ALA A 197 -7.79 11.28 -18.72
N SER A 198 -7.96 11.84 -17.52
CA SER A 198 -8.09 11.11 -16.28
C SER A 198 -9.29 10.15 -16.31
N GLY A 199 -10.46 10.65 -16.67
CA GLY A 199 -11.64 9.81 -16.82
C GLY A 199 -11.47 8.72 -17.87
N ALA A 200 -10.78 9.00 -18.96
CA ALA A 200 -10.46 8.02 -20.01
C ALA A 200 -9.47 6.95 -19.50
N PHE A 201 -8.44 7.36 -18.74
CA PHE A 201 -7.48 6.44 -18.11
C PHE A 201 -8.20 5.40 -17.27
N TYR A 202 -9.05 5.81 -16.32
CA TYR A 202 -9.75 4.89 -15.42
C TYR A 202 -10.72 3.98 -16.19
N ARG A 203 -11.47 4.49 -17.17
CA ARG A 203 -12.37 3.66 -18.00
C ARG A 203 -11.63 2.62 -18.83
N ASN A 204 -10.51 3.00 -19.42
CA ASN A 204 -9.77 2.11 -20.32
C ASN A 204 -8.86 1.11 -19.58
N ASN A 205 -8.55 1.37 -18.31
CA ASN A 205 -7.65 0.57 -17.48
C ASN A 205 -8.33 0.01 -16.23
N GLU A 206 -9.67 -0.11 -16.22
CA GLU A 206 -10.43 -0.52 -15.04
C GLU A 206 -9.89 -1.80 -14.39
N ALA A 207 -9.64 -2.85 -15.18
CA ALA A 207 -9.12 -4.11 -14.65
C ALA A 207 -7.68 -3.99 -14.11
N LEU A 208 -6.85 -3.15 -14.73
CA LEU A 208 -5.49 -2.88 -14.28
C LEU A 208 -5.49 -2.11 -12.97
N VAL A 209 -6.30 -1.06 -12.87
CA VAL A 209 -6.47 -0.24 -11.66
C VAL A 209 -6.99 -1.08 -10.50
N ALA A 210 -8.01 -1.91 -10.73
CA ALA A 210 -8.56 -2.82 -9.73
C ALA A 210 -7.52 -3.86 -9.26
N SER A 211 -6.71 -4.40 -10.19
CA SER A 211 -5.64 -5.33 -9.83
C SER A 211 -4.57 -4.68 -8.96
N ARG A 212 -4.16 -3.46 -9.30
CA ARG A 212 -3.16 -2.70 -8.51
C ARG A 212 -3.71 -2.28 -7.16
N GLU A 213 -4.98 -1.91 -7.09
CA GLU A 213 -5.65 -1.63 -5.80
C GLU A 213 -5.66 -2.86 -4.89
N GLY A 214 -5.98 -4.04 -5.44
CA GLY A 214 -5.89 -5.30 -4.71
C GLY A 214 -4.46 -5.62 -4.26
N GLN A 215 -3.46 -5.33 -5.09
CA GLN A 215 -2.05 -5.52 -4.71
C GLN A 215 -1.64 -4.57 -3.59
N ALA A 216 -1.99 -3.29 -3.65
CA ALA A 216 -1.69 -2.34 -2.58
C ALA A 216 -2.30 -2.75 -1.24
N GLN A 217 -3.55 -3.23 -1.24
CA GLN A 217 -4.21 -3.77 -0.04
C GLN A 217 -3.51 -5.03 0.50
N LEU A 218 -3.03 -5.88 -0.40
CA LEU A 218 -2.26 -7.07 -0.03
C LEU A 218 -0.94 -6.68 0.62
N ASP A 219 -0.19 -5.77 0.01
CA ASP A 219 1.11 -5.30 0.52
C ASP A 219 0.97 -4.64 1.89
N GLU A 220 -0.07 -3.82 2.10
CA GLU A 220 -0.41 -3.23 3.38
C GLU A 220 -0.73 -4.29 4.45
N THR A 221 -1.53 -5.29 4.09
CA THR A 221 -1.88 -6.40 4.99
C THR A 221 -0.65 -7.22 5.36
N LEU A 222 0.18 -7.57 4.37
CA LEU A 222 1.43 -8.32 4.61
C LEU A 222 2.42 -7.50 5.45
N ALA A 223 2.47 -6.19 5.26
CA ALA A 223 3.30 -5.31 6.07
C ALA A 223 2.85 -5.28 7.53
N GLY A 224 1.54 -5.20 7.81
CA GLY A 224 0.98 -5.29 9.16
C GLY A 224 1.29 -6.63 9.84
N LEU A 225 1.21 -7.73 9.10
CA LEU A 225 1.62 -9.05 9.58
C LEU A 225 3.13 -9.10 9.85
N GLY A 226 3.95 -8.55 8.95
CA GLY A 226 5.39 -8.47 9.11
C GLY A 226 5.81 -7.65 10.34
N GLU A 227 5.13 -6.55 10.60
CA GLU A 227 5.33 -5.76 11.83
C GLU A 227 4.98 -6.57 13.09
N THR A 228 3.85 -7.27 13.07
CA THR A 228 3.44 -8.15 14.18
C THR A 228 4.49 -9.22 14.43
N ILE A 229 5.01 -9.88 13.38
CA ILE A 229 6.06 -10.89 13.48
C ILE A 229 7.36 -10.28 13.99
N SER A 230 7.73 -9.08 13.53
CA SER A 230 8.90 -8.37 14.03
C SER A 230 8.80 -8.09 15.53
N ASN A 231 7.64 -7.62 15.98
CA ASN A 231 7.38 -7.36 17.39
C ASN A 231 7.44 -8.66 18.23
N VAL A 232 6.87 -9.75 17.71
CA VAL A 232 6.95 -11.08 18.33
C VAL A 232 8.39 -11.57 18.39
N LYS A 233 9.17 -11.48 17.31
CA LYS A 233 10.59 -11.85 17.30
C LYS A 233 11.39 -11.07 18.33
N ASN A 234 11.12 -9.79 18.48
CA ASN A 234 11.80 -8.91 19.42
C ASN A 234 11.42 -9.20 20.89
N SER A 235 10.15 -9.53 21.15
CA SER A 235 9.65 -9.72 22.50
C SER A 235 9.88 -11.15 23.05
N LEU A 236 9.94 -12.20 22.21
CA LEU A 236 9.70 -13.57 22.66
C LEU A 236 10.40 -14.69 21.88
N ARG A 237 11.69 -14.59 21.71
CA ARG A 237 12.49 -15.70 21.14
C ARG A 237 12.28 -17.06 21.80
N ALA A 238 11.83 -17.11 23.06
CA ALA A 238 11.70 -18.35 23.84
C ALA A 238 10.30 -18.98 23.83
N GLU A 239 9.23 -18.20 23.79
CA GLU A 239 7.86 -18.72 24.01
C GLU A 239 7.06 -18.93 22.72
N PHE A 240 7.32 -18.17 21.68
CA PHE A 240 6.55 -18.23 20.43
C PHE A 240 7.04 -19.30 19.45
N LEU A 241 8.35 -19.59 19.43
CA LEU A 241 8.92 -20.64 18.60
C LEU A 241 8.33 -22.03 18.88
N PRO A 242 8.12 -22.45 20.15
CA PRO A 242 7.44 -23.70 20.45
C PRO A 242 6.01 -23.75 19.91
N ALA A 243 5.23 -22.67 20.05
CA ALA A 243 3.84 -22.62 19.60
C ALA A 243 3.73 -22.72 18.08
N ILE A 244 4.63 -22.05 17.31
CA ILE A 244 4.71 -22.22 15.86
C ILE A 244 5.11 -23.66 15.49
N SER A 245 6.09 -24.23 16.19
CA SER A 245 6.53 -25.61 15.94
C SER A 245 5.40 -26.59 16.17
N GLU A 246 4.56 -26.35 17.18
CA GLU A 246 3.39 -27.18 17.49
C GLU A 246 2.33 -27.10 16.39
N VAL A 247 2.05 -25.89 15.85
CA VAL A 247 1.15 -25.69 14.70
C VAL A 247 1.69 -26.41 13.47
N ILE A 248 2.97 -26.28 13.16
CA ILE A 248 3.60 -26.96 12.01
C ILE A 248 3.54 -28.48 12.18
N SER A 249 3.80 -28.99 13.37
CA SER A 249 3.71 -30.43 13.66
C SER A 249 2.30 -30.94 13.49
N ALA A 250 1.32 -30.31 14.14
CA ALA A 250 -0.09 -30.70 14.08
C ALA A 250 -0.65 -30.62 12.67
N PHE A 251 -0.24 -29.63 11.88
CA PHE A 251 -0.61 -29.55 10.48
C PHE A 251 0.02 -30.68 9.64
N THR A 252 1.27 -30.99 9.89
CA THR A 252 1.95 -32.11 9.22
C THR A 252 1.24 -33.44 9.50
N ASP A 253 0.82 -33.67 10.75
CA ASP A 253 0.09 -34.85 11.16
C ASP A 253 -1.32 -34.90 10.51
N MET A 254 -2.00 -33.77 10.41
CA MET A 254 -3.30 -33.65 9.72
C MET A 254 -3.18 -34.00 8.23
N VAL A 255 -2.16 -33.50 7.54
CA VAL A 255 -1.92 -33.79 6.12
C VAL A 255 -1.54 -35.26 5.90
N ASN A 256 -0.86 -35.86 6.88
CA ASN A 256 -0.52 -37.28 6.83
C ASN A 256 -1.68 -38.22 7.23
N GLY A 257 -2.86 -37.67 7.53
CA GLY A 257 -4.06 -38.44 7.86
C GLY A 257 -3.98 -39.14 9.23
N VAL A 258 -3.27 -38.53 10.17
CA VAL A 258 -3.22 -39.01 11.56
C VAL A 258 -4.57 -38.75 12.24
N ASP A 259 -5.15 -39.75 12.86
CA ASP A 259 -6.44 -39.65 13.54
C ASP A 259 -6.39 -38.57 14.67
N GLY A 260 -7.36 -37.65 14.66
CA GLY A 260 -7.46 -36.55 15.64
C GLY A 260 -6.49 -35.39 15.40
N ALA A 261 -5.78 -35.37 14.29
CA ALA A 261 -4.83 -34.31 13.96
C ALA A 261 -5.51 -32.98 13.57
N ASP A 262 -6.74 -33.01 13.12
CA ASP A 262 -7.60 -31.85 12.87
C ASP A 262 -7.93 -31.09 14.17
N GLU A 263 -8.28 -31.82 15.24
CA GLU A 263 -8.49 -31.23 16.57
C GLU A 263 -7.18 -30.69 17.16
N ALA A 264 -6.09 -31.43 16.98
CA ALA A 264 -4.76 -31.02 17.43
C ALA A 264 -4.30 -29.73 16.72
N PHE A 265 -4.56 -29.62 15.42
CA PHE A 265 -4.23 -28.44 14.62
C PHE A 265 -5.06 -27.22 15.05
N ALA A 266 -6.37 -27.38 15.23
CA ALA A 266 -7.22 -26.31 15.76
C ALA A 266 -6.77 -25.84 17.15
N GLY A 267 -6.39 -26.79 18.02
CA GLY A 267 -5.84 -26.50 19.35
C GLY A 267 -4.51 -25.74 19.29
N ALA A 268 -3.62 -26.14 18.40
CA ALA A 268 -2.32 -25.49 18.21
C ALA A 268 -2.45 -24.05 17.67
N ILE A 269 -3.37 -23.82 16.72
CA ILE A 269 -3.69 -22.46 16.24
C ILE A 269 -4.24 -21.61 17.38
N THR A 270 -5.18 -22.14 18.17
CA THR A 270 -5.75 -21.43 19.32
C THR A 270 -4.66 -21.10 20.35
N GLY A 271 -3.74 -22.01 20.62
CA GLY A 271 -2.57 -21.79 21.46
C GLY A 271 -1.66 -20.68 20.94
N LEU A 272 -1.38 -20.67 19.63
CA LEU A 272 -0.58 -19.63 18.98
C LEU A 272 -1.22 -18.26 19.08
N VAL A 273 -2.54 -18.17 18.82
CA VAL A 273 -3.32 -16.93 18.94
C VAL A 273 -3.34 -16.42 20.38
N ASN A 274 -3.60 -17.29 21.36
CA ASN A 274 -3.59 -16.92 22.78
C ASN A 274 -2.21 -16.44 23.23
N THR A 275 -1.16 -17.10 22.76
CA THR A 275 0.21 -16.66 23.00
C THR A 275 0.44 -15.28 22.40
N ALA A 276 0.07 -15.03 21.15
CA ALA A 276 0.17 -13.72 20.51
C ALA A 276 -0.64 -12.63 21.23
N VAL A 277 -1.87 -12.94 21.65
CA VAL A 277 -2.75 -11.98 22.36
C VAL A 277 -2.22 -11.66 23.75
N SER A 278 -1.64 -12.65 24.49
CA SER A 278 -1.05 -12.41 25.81
C SER A 278 0.18 -11.50 25.79
N MET A 279 0.70 -11.22 24.62
CA MET A 279 1.92 -10.44 24.34
C MET A 279 1.63 -9.02 23.87
N LEU A 280 0.37 -8.71 23.56
CA LEU A 280 -0.04 -7.34 23.25
C LEU A 280 -0.13 -6.54 24.57
N PRO A 281 0.46 -5.33 24.61
CA PRO A 281 0.46 -4.48 25.81
C PRO A 281 -0.95 -4.00 26.17
#